data_0c66ae0a7b9789298b7060f70ae31009
#
_entry.id   0c66ae0a7b9789298b7060f70ae31009
#
_cell.length_a   1.000
_cell.length_b   1.000
_cell.length_c   1.000
_cell.angle_alpha   90.00
_cell.angle_beta   90.00
_cell.angle_gamma   90.00
#
_symmetry.space_group_name_H-M   'P 1'
#
loop_
_entity.id
_entity.type
_entity.pdbx_description
1 polymer ?
#
loop_
_entity_poly.entity_id
_entity_poly.type
_entity_poly.pdbx_seq_one_letter_code
_entity_poly.pdbx_strand_id
1 'polypeptide(L)'
;MRNKGNEIPKEHILVCLSSSPSNERIVRMAGKMAQAFCASLTALYVQTPGDADMNAEDTVRLQANMRLGQQLGAEIVTTHGEDVATQIAEYVRLSDVTKIVIGRSGVQRRHFWSEPTLTERLITLAPEVDIHIIPDVEAYKSYRRKRLLTIRPAFPSIRAVDSLMPGTPQVCVFDNA
;
A
#
# COMPACT_ATOMS: atom_id res chain seq x y z
N MET A 1 29.85 -12.26 -29.34
CA MET A 1 29.27 -11.08 -28.64
C MET A 1 27.80 -11.39 -28.40
N ARG A 2 27.40 -11.78 -27.17
CA ARG A 2 26.00 -11.99 -26.82
C ARG A 2 25.38 -10.61 -26.63
N ASN A 3 24.35 -10.31 -27.44
CA ASN A 3 23.46 -9.20 -27.21
C ASN A 3 22.90 -9.33 -25.77
N LYS A 4 23.31 -8.42 -24.88
CA LYS A 4 22.53 -8.17 -23.67
C LYS A 4 21.27 -7.46 -24.14
N GLY A 5 20.29 -8.25 -24.61
CA GLY A 5 18.95 -7.78 -24.88
C GLY A 5 18.41 -7.12 -23.62
N ASN A 6 17.71 -6.07 -23.85
CA ASN A 6 16.99 -5.25 -22.88
C ASN A 6 15.98 -6.12 -22.10
N GLU A 7 16.49 -6.99 -21.20
CA GLU A 7 15.63 -7.71 -20.25
C GLU A 7 15.10 -6.67 -19.28
N ILE A 8 13.83 -6.37 -19.42
CA ILE A 8 13.09 -5.58 -18.41
C ILE A 8 13.29 -6.32 -17.08
N PRO A 9 13.84 -5.67 -16.04
CA PRO A 9 14.05 -6.32 -14.75
C PRO A 9 12.71 -6.89 -14.26
N LYS A 10 12.73 -8.16 -13.87
CA LYS A 10 11.53 -8.84 -13.40
C LYS A 10 11.09 -8.19 -12.10
N GLU A 11 9.90 -7.61 -12.09
CA GLU A 11 9.34 -6.98 -10.89
C GLU A 11 9.04 -8.02 -9.80
N HIS A 12 9.32 -7.64 -8.56
CA HIS A 12 9.00 -8.43 -7.38
C HIS A 12 8.25 -7.56 -6.36
N ILE A 13 7.03 -7.94 -6.08
CA ILE A 13 6.13 -7.20 -5.19
C ILE A 13 6.09 -7.87 -3.83
N LEU A 14 6.36 -7.10 -2.78
CA LEU A 14 6.20 -7.49 -1.39
C LEU A 14 4.94 -6.87 -0.82
N VAL A 15 4.02 -7.66 -0.28
CA VAL A 15 2.88 -7.15 0.49
C VAL A 15 3.05 -7.48 1.96
N CYS A 16 2.86 -6.49 2.83
CA CYS A 16 2.95 -6.68 4.28
C CYS A 16 1.60 -7.17 4.82
N LEU A 17 1.65 -8.32 5.50
CA LEU A 17 0.49 -8.92 6.15
C LEU A 17 0.32 -8.38 7.57
N SER A 18 -0.93 -8.24 7.99
CA SER A 18 -1.32 -7.89 9.35
C SER A 18 -2.71 -8.43 9.68
N SER A 19 -3.09 -8.36 10.95
CA SER A 19 -4.43 -8.68 11.43
C SER A 19 -5.45 -7.56 11.21
N SER A 20 -5.04 -6.43 10.60
CA SER A 20 -5.94 -5.30 10.34
C SER A 20 -7.10 -5.68 9.43
N PRO A 21 -8.34 -5.22 9.71
CA PRO A 21 -9.49 -5.43 8.83
C PRO A 21 -9.31 -4.93 7.40
N SER A 22 -8.48 -3.91 7.19
CA SER A 22 -8.18 -3.36 5.87
C SER A 22 -7.14 -4.17 5.09
N ASN A 23 -6.45 -5.14 5.72
CA ASN A 23 -5.35 -5.87 5.10
C ASN A 23 -5.82 -6.75 3.94
N GLU A 24 -7.02 -7.32 3.99
CA GLU A 24 -7.61 -8.06 2.87
C GLU A 24 -7.58 -7.24 1.56
N ARG A 25 -7.98 -5.97 1.62
CA ARG A 25 -7.97 -5.07 0.47
C ARG A 25 -6.56 -4.81 -0.04
N ILE A 26 -5.58 -4.70 0.86
CA ILE A 26 -4.17 -4.48 0.54
C ILE A 26 -3.61 -5.69 -0.21
N VAL A 27 -3.85 -6.90 0.29
CA VAL A 27 -3.44 -8.16 -0.34
C VAL A 27 -4.06 -8.31 -1.73
N ARG A 28 -5.37 -8.02 -1.89
CA ARG A 28 -6.04 -8.05 -3.21
C ARG A 28 -5.44 -7.03 -4.18
N MET A 29 -5.06 -5.85 -3.70
CA MET A 29 -4.43 -4.82 -4.54
C MET A 29 -3.05 -5.27 -4.98
N ALA A 30 -2.23 -5.82 -4.08
CA ALA A 30 -0.92 -6.36 -4.40
C ALA A 30 -1.01 -7.50 -5.44
N GLY A 31 -1.99 -8.39 -5.31
CA GLY A 31 -2.24 -9.44 -6.30
C GLY A 31 -2.59 -8.89 -7.68
N LYS A 32 -3.43 -7.86 -7.76
CA LYS A 32 -3.75 -7.18 -9.04
C LYS A 32 -2.51 -6.52 -9.65
N MET A 33 -1.67 -5.89 -8.83
CA MET A 33 -0.43 -5.29 -9.28
C MET A 33 0.54 -6.36 -9.81
N ALA A 34 0.69 -7.49 -9.10
CA ALA A 34 1.53 -8.60 -9.53
C ALA A 34 1.09 -9.16 -10.89
N GLN A 35 -0.21 -9.30 -11.10
CA GLN A 35 -0.75 -9.71 -12.41
C GLN A 35 -0.47 -8.67 -13.50
N ALA A 36 -0.70 -7.38 -13.22
CA ALA A 36 -0.51 -6.31 -14.20
C ALA A 36 0.95 -6.13 -14.62
N PHE A 37 1.89 -6.32 -13.69
CA PHE A 37 3.33 -6.20 -13.95
C PHE A 37 4.00 -7.53 -14.33
N CYS A 38 3.26 -8.64 -14.39
CA CYS A 38 3.83 -9.99 -14.54
C CYS A 38 4.92 -10.27 -13.49
N ALA A 39 4.70 -9.76 -12.27
CA ALA A 39 5.64 -9.77 -11.17
C ALA A 39 5.49 -11.00 -10.28
N SER A 40 6.57 -11.42 -9.59
CA SER A 40 6.46 -12.30 -8.44
C SER A 40 5.82 -11.57 -7.27
N LEU A 41 5.11 -12.31 -6.41
CA LEU A 41 4.42 -11.76 -5.24
C LEU A 41 4.85 -12.51 -3.99
N THR A 42 5.33 -11.78 -2.98
CA THR A 42 5.59 -12.31 -1.64
C THR A 42 4.71 -11.60 -0.63
N ALA A 43 4.11 -12.37 0.27
CA ALA A 43 3.33 -11.83 1.38
C ALA A 43 4.10 -12.08 2.68
N LEU A 44 4.67 -11.01 3.23
CA LEU A 44 5.53 -11.04 4.40
C LEU A 44 4.71 -10.71 5.66
N TYR A 45 4.80 -11.58 6.63
CA TYR A 45 4.36 -11.34 8.00
C TYR A 45 5.57 -11.19 8.93
N VAL A 46 5.63 -10.10 9.67
CA VAL A 46 6.63 -9.91 10.71
C VAL A 46 5.97 -10.20 12.04
N GLN A 47 6.37 -11.32 12.65
CA GLN A 47 5.90 -11.70 13.97
C GLN A 47 6.70 -10.98 15.05
N THR A 48 6.01 -10.17 15.85
CA THR A 48 6.59 -9.43 16.96
C THR A 48 6.30 -10.13 18.29
N PRO A 49 7.04 -9.85 19.37
CA PRO A 49 6.71 -10.36 20.71
C PRO A 49 5.29 -10.01 21.15
N GLY A 50 4.76 -8.84 20.74
CA GLY A 50 3.39 -8.42 21.04
C GLY A 50 2.31 -9.29 20.40
N ASP A 51 2.65 -10.08 19.38
CA ASP A 51 1.69 -10.97 18.72
C ASP A 51 1.38 -12.22 19.56
N ALA A 52 2.16 -12.48 20.62
CA ALA A 52 1.87 -13.56 21.60
C ALA A 52 0.52 -13.33 22.31
N ASP A 53 0.13 -12.08 22.48
CA ASP A 53 -1.12 -11.67 23.14
C ASP A 53 -2.24 -11.34 22.12
N MET A 54 -2.07 -11.74 20.86
CA MET A 54 -3.05 -11.50 19.81
C MET A 54 -4.38 -12.22 20.14
N ASN A 55 -5.48 -11.49 20.10
CA ASN A 55 -6.80 -12.08 20.34
C ASN A 55 -7.22 -13.04 19.24
N ALA A 56 -8.22 -13.89 19.54
CA ALA A 56 -8.67 -14.93 18.60
C ALA A 56 -9.21 -14.35 17.28
N GLU A 57 -9.86 -13.19 17.31
CA GLU A 57 -10.41 -12.54 16.11
C GLU A 57 -9.28 -12.06 15.17
N ASP A 58 -8.26 -11.41 15.72
CA ASP A 58 -7.10 -10.96 14.97
C ASP A 58 -6.28 -12.13 14.40
N THR A 59 -6.15 -13.21 15.16
CA THR A 59 -5.50 -14.45 14.70
C THR A 59 -6.24 -15.05 13.49
N VAL A 60 -7.56 -15.16 13.57
CA VAL A 60 -8.40 -15.68 12.47
C VAL A 60 -8.26 -14.77 11.23
N ARG A 61 -8.27 -13.47 11.43
CA ARG A 61 -8.13 -12.48 10.35
C ARG A 61 -6.77 -12.54 9.68
N LEU A 62 -5.71 -12.65 10.46
CA LEU A 62 -4.35 -12.83 9.93
C LEU A 62 -4.24 -14.10 9.09
N GLN A 63 -4.75 -15.23 9.59
CA GLN A 63 -4.77 -16.48 8.85
C GLN A 63 -5.59 -16.39 7.55
N ALA A 64 -6.72 -15.68 7.57
CA ALA A 64 -7.52 -15.43 6.38
C ALA A 64 -6.75 -14.61 5.34
N ASN A 65 -6.01 -13.58 5.77
CA ASN A 65 -5.15 -12.76 4.90
C ASN A 65 -4.00 -13.56 4.31
N MET A 66 -3.37 -14.46 5.07
CA MET A 66 -2.34 -15.38 4.58
C MET A 66 -2.90 -16.32 3.49
N ARG A 67 -4.05 -16.95 3.76
CA ARG A 67 -4.72 -17.83 2.77
C ARG A 67 -5.10 -17.05 1.51
N LEU A 68 -5.58 -15.83 1.64
CA LEU A 68 -5.87 -14.98 0.50
C LEU A 68 -4.61 -14.69 -0.32
N GLY A 69 -3.48 -14.39 0.33
CA GLY A 69 -2.19 -14.21 -0.34
C GLY A 69 -1.82 -15.45 -1.16
N GLN A 70 -1.91 -16.63 -0.56
CA GLN A 70 -1.64 -17.91 -1.26
C GLN A 70 -2.56 -18.11 -2.47
N GLN A 71 -3.86 -17.83 -2.33
CA GLN A 71 -4.82 -17.93 -3.43
C GLN A 71 -4.50 -16.98 -4.59
N LEU A 72 -3.86 -15.85 -4.31
CA LEU A 72 -3.42 -14.87 -5.30
C LEU A 72 -2.02 -15.17 -5.86
N GLY A 73 -1.42 -16.32 -5.49
CA GLY A 73 -0.12 -16.76 -5.97
C GLY A 73 1.06 -16.18 -5.21
N ALA A 74 0.84 -15.62 -4.02
CA ALA A 74 1.93 -15.11 -3.20
C ALA A 74 2.66 -16.25 -2.46
N GLU A 75 3.98 -16.14 -2.40
CA GLU A 75 4.79 -16.87 -1.43
C GLU A 75 4.58 -16.25 -0.05
N ILE A 76 4.23 -17.06 0.95
CA ILE A 76 4.05 -16.60 2.32
C ILE A 76 5.35 -16.75 3.09
N VAL A 77 5.87 -15.64 3.58
CA VAL A 77 7.08 -15.60 4.39
C VAL A 77 6.74 -15.03 5.78
N THR A 78 7.28 -15.66 6.81
CA THR A 78 7.19 -15.14 8.19
C THR A 78 8.59 -14.90 8.72
N THR A 79 8.83 -13.69 9.23
CA THR A 79 10.05 -13.34 9.95
C THR A 79 9.73 -13.00 11.40
N HIS A 80 10.72 -12.98 12.25
CA HIS A 80 10.57 -12.65 13.68
C HIS A 80 11.45 -11.45 14.00
N GLY A 81 10.91 -10.50 14.75
CA GLY A 81 11.69 -9.35 15.19
C GLY A 81 10.86 -8.38 16.01
N GLU A 82 11.53 -7.54 16.77
CA GLU A 82 10.88 -6.53 17.63
C GLU A 82 10.34 -5.35 16.80
N ASP A 83 11.02 -5.04 15.72
CA ASP A 83 10.73 -3.88 14.90
C ASP A 83 10.35 -4.25 13.45
N VAL A 84 9.08 -4.02 13.12
CA VAL A 84 8.49 -4.38 11.83
C VAL A 84 9.19 -3.69 10.67
N ALA A 85 9.53 -2.39 10.78
CA ALA A 85 10.16 -1.65 9.69
C ALA A 85 11.55 -2.19 9.35
N THR A 86 12.33 -2.49 10.36
CA THR A 86 13.68 -3.06 10.20
C THR A 86 13.61 -4.45 9.55
N GLN A 87 12.69 -5.31 10.01
CA GLN A 87 12.54 -6.65 9.44
C GLN A 87 12.10 -6.64 7.97
N ILE A 88 11.20 -5.74 7.60
CA ILE A 88 10.81 -5.55 6.20
C ILE A 88 12.02 -5.08 5.37
N ALA A 89 12.77 -4.08 5.85
CA ALA A 89 13.94 -3.55 5.14
C ALA A 89 15.06 -4.60 5.01
N GLU A 90 15.28 -5.43 6.03
CA GLU A 90 16.23 -6.54 5.97
C GLU A 90 15.80 -7.57 4.92
N TYR A 91 14.51 -7.95 4.90
CA TYR A 91 13.99 -8.85 3.88
C TYR A 91 14.19 -8.28 2.47
N VAL A 92 13.89 -7.00 2.26
CA VAL A 92 14.07 -6.31 0.98
C VAL A 92 15.51 -6.36 0.50
N ARG A 93 16.48 -6.14 1.40
CA ARG A 93 17.92 -6.19 1.05
C ARG A 93 18.41 -7.59 0.67
N LEU A 94 17.76 -8.64 1.21
CA LEU A 94 18.12 -10.04 0.95
C LEU A 94 17.37 -10.65 -0.24
N SER A 95 16.41 -9.92 -0.80
CA SER A 95 15.52 -10.36 -1.86
C SER A 95 15.49 -9.31 -2.97
N ASP A 96 15.20 -9.73 -4.20
CA ASP A 96 15.10 -8.82 -5.35
C ASP A 96 13.75 -8.08 -5.37
N VAL A 97 13.29 -7.58 -4.21
CA VAL A 97 12.04 -6.82 -4.09
C VAL A 97 12.21 -5.46 -4.74
N THR A 98 11.29 -5.11 -5.63
CA THR A 98 11.27 -3.81 -6.33
C THR A 98 10.16 -2.90 -5.83
N LYS A 99 9.08 -3.48 -5.28
CA LYS A 99 7.91 -2.73 -4.82
C LYS A 99 7.37 -3.28 -3.50
N ILE A 100 7.08 -2.39 -2.56
CA ILE A 100 6.41 -2.72 -1.29
C ILE A 100 4.98 -2.20 -1.32
N VAL A 101 4.01 -3.04 -0.96
CA VAL A 101 2.60 -2.65 -0.83
C VAL A 101 2.20 -2.74 0.64
N ILE A 102 1.83 -1.60 1.22
CA ILE A 102 1.43 -1.49 2.63
C ILE A 102 0.12 -0.75 2.79
N GLY A 103 -0.54 -1.00 3.90
CA GLY A 103 -1.67 -0.20 4.36
C GLY A 103 -1.21 1.10 5.01
N ARG A 104 -2.03 2.12 4.89
CA ARG A 104 -1.84 3.33 5.69
C ARG A 104 -2.13 3.00 7.15
N SER A 105 -1.15 3.15 8.02
CA SER A 105 -1.38 3.08 9.47
C SER A 105 -2.42 4.12 9.88
N GLY A 106 -3.46 3.67 10.60
CA GLY A 106 -4.50 4.55 11.14
C GLY A 106 -4.03 5.44 12.29
N VAL A 107 -2.78 5.29 12.70
CA VAL A 107 -2.19 6.11 13.77
C VAL A 107 -1.98 7.52 13.23
N GLN A 108 -2.90 8.43 13.59
CA GLN A 108 -2.72 9.85 13.32
C GLN A 108 -1.66 10.41 14.27
N ARG A 109 -0.62 11.02 13.71
CA ARG A 109 0.27 11.88 14.49
C ARG A 109 -0.56 12.98 15.15
N ARG A 110 -0.74 12.89 16.46
CA ARG A 110 -1.40 13.93 17.25
C ARG A 110 -0.45 15.05 17.66
N HIS A 111 0.87 14.76 17.65
CA HIS A 111 1.90 15.68 18.09
C HIS A 111 3.10 15.65 17.14
N PHE A 112 3.80 16.76 17.05
CA PHE A 112 5.03 16.94 16.26
C PHE A 112 6.18 16.00 16.73
N TRP A 113 6.08 15.51 17.96
CA TRP A 113 7.05 14.62 18.63
C TRP A 113 6.66 13.14 18.58
N SER A 114 5.68 12.77 17.78
CA SER A 114 5.29 11.34 17.63
C SER A 114 6.36 10.57 16.89
N GLU A 115 6.56 9.30 17.25
CA GLU A 115 7.46 8.41 16.54
C GLU A 115 7.10 8.30 15.05
N PRO A 116 8.10 8.11 14.18
CA PRO A 116 7.87 7.95 12.75
C PRO A 116 6.93 6.77 12.47
N THR A 117 6.01 6.93 11.54
CA THR A 117 5.14 5.86 11.08
C THR A 117 5.94 4.77 10.35
N LEU A 118 5.38 3.55 10.24
CA LEU A 118 5.98 2.47 9.46
C LEU A 118 6.39 2.94 8.05
N THR A 119 5.52 3.69 7.38
CA THR A 119 5.80 4.23 6.04
C THR A 119 7.01 5.16 6.01
N GLU A 120 7.10 6.11 6.94
CA GLU A 120 8.22 7.05 7.01
C GLU A 120 9.54 6.35 7.31
N ARG A 121 9.50 5.32 8.14
CA ARG A 121 10.66 4.49 8.44
C ARG A 121 11.10 3.67 7.23
N LEU A 122 10.16 3.04 6.51
CA LEU A 122 10.48 2.28 5.30
C LEU A 122 11.08 3.16 4.21
N ILE A 123 10.57 4.39 4.00
CA ILE A 123 11.19 5.35 3.05
C ILE A 123 12.66 5.62 3.39
N THR A 124 13.00 5.62 4.68
CA THR A 124 14.39 5.85 5.11
C THR A 124 15.25 4.58 5.02
N LEU A 125 14.68 3.42 5.34
CA LEU A 125 15.40 2.15 5.46
C LEU A 125 15.57 1.41 4.12
N ALA A 126 14.67 1.63 3.16
CA ALA A 126 14.66 1.01 1.83
C ALA A 126 14.40 2.06 0.74
N PRO A 127 15.31 3.03 0.55
CA PRO A 127 15.12 4.15 -0.38
C PRO A 127 15.13 3.73 -1.86
N GLU A 128 15.61 2.53 -2.16
CA GLU A 128 15.73 1.98 -3.51
C GLU A 128 14.45 1.29 -4.01
N VAL A 129 13.43 1.15 -3.15
CA VAL A 129 12.21 0.38 -3.45
C VAL A 129 10.99 1.30 -3.54
N ASP A 130 10.14 1.09 -4.53
CA ASP A 130 8.87 1.81 -4.65
C ASP A 130 7.90 1.40 -3.53
N ILE A 131 7.36 2.36 -2.78
CA ILE A 131 6.41 2.09 -1.71
C ILE A 131 5.00 2.53 -2.12
N HIS A 132 4.10 1.55 -2.24
CA HIS A 132 2.69 1.76 -2.55
C HIS A 132 1.85 1.73 -1.29
N ILE A 133 1.26 2.86 -0.94
CA ILE A 133 0.45 3.02 0.26
C ILE A 133 -1.03 2.92 -0.09
N ILE A 134 -1.69 1.87 0.38
CA ILE A 134 -3.12 1.66 0.17
C ILE A 134 -3.89 2.32 1.32
N PRO A 135 -4.74 3.32 1.03
CA PRO A 135 -5.46 4.02 2.09
C PRO A 135 -6.53 3.11 2.72
N ASP A 136 -6.65 3.19 4.05
CA ASP A 136 -7.77 2.61 4.77
C ASP A 136 -9.00 3.50 4.59
N VAL A 137 -9.99 2.99 3.84
CA VAL A 137 -11.20 3.75 3.48
C VAL A 137 -12.08 4.00 4.71
N GLU A 138 -12.12 3.08 5.67
CA GLU A 138 -12.94 3.24 6.88
C GLU A 138 -12.33 4.28 7.83
N ALA A 139 -11.02 4.23 8.03
CA ALA A 139 -10.31 5.27 8.77
C ALA A 139 -10.47 6.64 8.10
N TYR A 140 -10.48 6.69 6.76
CA TYR A 140 -10.68 7.93 6.00
C TYR A 140 -12.11 8.47 6.11
N LYS A 141 -13.14 7.62 6.12
CA LYS A 141 -14.54 8.04 6.29
C LYS A 141 -14.75 8.71 7.64
N SER A 142 -14.17 8.17 8.70
CA SER A 142 -14.25 8.73 10.05
C SER A 142 -13.54 10.10 10.14
N TYR A 143 -12.40 10.24 9.47
CA TYR A 143 -11.63 11.49 9.40
C TYR A 143 -12.37 12.57 8.59
N ARG A 144 -12.93 12.21 7.43
CA ARG A 144 -13.70 13.14 6.58
C ARG A 144 -14.92 13.69 7.33
N ARG A 145 -15.62 12.83 8.09
CA ARG A 145 -16.79 13.25 8.88
C ARG A 145 -16.42 14.27 9.96
N LYS A 146 -15.24 14.11 10.61
CA LYS A 146 -14.74 15.08 11.60
C LYS A 146 -14.26 16.40 10.98
N ARG A 147 -13.62 16.35 9.81
CA ARG A 147 -13.02 17.52 9.16
C ARG A 147 -14.03 18.40 8.42
N LEU A 148 -15.10 17.83 7.86
CA LEU A 148 -16.19 18.59 7.22
C LEU A 148 -16.94 19.50 8.21
N LEU A 149 -16.90 19.20 9.51
CA LEU A 149 -17.46 20.07 10.55
C LEU A 149 -16.54 21.24 10.93
N THR A 150 -15.29 21.25 10.49
CA THR A 150 -14.27 22.22 10.96
C THR A 150 -13.69 23.09 9.85
N ILE A 151 -13.88 22.76 8.57
CA ILE A 151 -13.37 23.56 7.46
C ILE A 151 -14.50 24.44 6.92
N ARG A 152 -14.51 25.72 7.28
CA ARG A 152 -15.11 26.76 6.45
C ARG A 152 -14.36 26.76 5.13
N PRO A 153 -15.04 26.67 3.96
CA PRO A 153 -14.37 26.78 2.67
C PRO A 153 -13.71 28.16 2.59
N ALA A 154 -12.38 28.17 2.62
CA ALA A 154 -11.59 29.40 2.44
C ALA A 154 -11.52 29.83 0.96
N PHE A 155 -12.17 29.09 0.07
CA PHE A 155 -12.28 29.47 -1.33
C PHE A 155 -13.66 30.07 -1.58
N PRO A 156 -13.74 31.31 -2.14
CA PRO A 156 -14.98 31.81 -2.68
C PRO A 156 -15.46 30.80 -3.71
N SER A 157 -16.72 30.41 -3.63
CA SER A 157 -17.39 29.57 -4.60
C SER A 157 -17.01 30.05 -6.00
N ILE A 158 -16.30 29.21 -6.76
CA ILE A 158 -16.20 29.38 -8.20
C ILE A 158 -17.65 29.30 -8.68
N ARG A 159 -18.25 30.44 -8.97
CA ARG A 159 -19.52 30.51 -9.66
C ARG A 159 -19.29 29.76 -10.98
N ALA A 160 -20.04 28.71 -11.19
CA ALA A 160 -20.15 28.13 -12.52
C ALA A 160 -20.47 29.29 -13.47
N VAL A 161 -19.58 29.54 -14.42
CA VAL A 161 -19.86 30.45 -15.52
C VAL A 161 -20.74 29.65 -16.48
N ASP A 162 -22.01 29.52 -16.10
CA ASP A 162 -23.05 29.15 -17.03
C ASP A 162 -23.29 30.37 -17.90
N SER A 163 -22.64 30.41 -19.02
CA SER A 163 -23.19 30.97 -20.26
C SER A 163 -22.10 31.08 -21.34
N LEU A 164 -22.51 30.64 -22.50
CA LEU A 164 -21.94 30.86 -23.83
C LEU A 164 -20.86 29.87 -24.28
N MET A 165 -21.27 28.76 -24.92
CA MET A 165 -21.25 28.57 -26.36
C MET A 165 -21.79 27.15 -26.68
N PRO A 166 -22.73 27.00 -27.64
CA PRO A 166 -23.08 25.69 -28.20
C PRO A 166 -22.09 25.36 -29.30
N GLY A 167 -21.47 24.21 -29.25
CA GLY A 167 -20.73 23.72 -30.40
C GLY A 167 -19.52 22.86 -30.06
N THR A 168 -19.65 21.60 -30.40
CA THR A 168 -18.66 20.55 -30.61
C THR A 168 -18.04 19.86 -29.42
N PRO A 169 -18.30 18.56 -29.25
CA PRO A 169 -17.49 17.71 -28.39
C PRO A 169 -16.14 17.43 -29.06
N GLN A 170 -15.05 17.89 -28.45
CA GLN A 170 -13.72 17.41 -28.85
C GLN A 170 -13.52 16.02 -28.28
N VAL A 171 -13.63 15.05 -29.19
CA VAL A 171 -13.17 13.67 -28.95
C VAL A 171 -11.64 13.71 -29.01
N CYS A 172 -10.98 13.43 -27.89
CA CYS A 172 -9.55 13.14 -27.91
C CYS A 172 -9.34 11.77 -28.55
N VAL A 173 -8.95 11.75 -29.82
CA VAL A 173 -8.46 10.56 -30.50
C VAL A 173 -6.99 10.43 -30.15
N PHE A 174 -6.64 9.37 -29.43
CA PHE A 174 -5.24 8.93 -29.33
C PHE A 174 -4.92 8.13 -30.57
N ASP A 175 -4.18 8.72 -31.49
CA ASP A 175 -3.56 8.01 -32.61
C ASP A 175 -2.42 7.14 -32.06
N ASN A 176 -2.58 5.83 -32.23
CA ASN A 176 -1.48 4.87 -32.15
C ASN A 176 -0.72 4.91 -33.47
N ALA A 177 0.53 5.31 -33.45
CA ALA A 177 1.55 4.99 -34.44
C ALA A 177 2.80 4.49 -33.75
#